data_efc15052cf5aeb2d7a558e3a017a1aa7
#
_entry.id   efc15052cf5aeb2d7a558e3a017a1aa7
#
_cell.length_a   1.000
_cell.length_b   1.000
_cell.length_c   1.000
_cell.angle_alpha   90.00
_cell.angle_beta   90.00
_cell.angle_gamma   90.00
#
_symmetry.space_group_name_H-M   'P 1'
#
loop_
_entity.id
_entity.type
_entity.pdbx_description
1 polymer ?
#
loop_
_entity_poly.entity_id
_entity_poly.type
_entity_poly.pdbx_seq_one_letter_code
_entity_poly.pdbx_strand_id
1 'polypeptide(L)'
;MDVMKKIFRYAALLVLLFCMGCSDWLDVRPKSQVKEDDLFTSESGFRDALIGIYALMGRTDTYGGNSTMGFLDILSQTYSSVVYDYNKALVYDYQDETINKVVDTLWSSNYYAIANCNYLLQNISKHGGVLSEKVRPLVEGEALALRAFLHFDLLRGFAPSYKMGANDPGIPYVKEATNQVVMRSTVAATLDLILGDLKKAQELLRPVDPIGPSFGEYEEEDEYSADDYVTDDGFWLYRKSRFNYYGVTALMARVYLYKEDMTNALACAEEVIHSGRFACVTDKILQDEPSKYTFVESVGRHEYITSLYVYDLKKGRSDLYFKDLATYACVVGEERKLGIFGGTGLDLDVRSKRLFDIPSGSKTEYVIKYISGNRIPLLKLSEMYLIAAEASGDIRFLETLRGFRGYAGNPLPADANLSEELRKEYQKEFIAEGQLFYFYKRQNMITIPFTAQTMNRATYVFPMPDNELEFGNIQ
;
A
#
# COMPACT_ATOMS: atom_id res chain seq x y z
N MET A 1 9.95 65.94 48.45
CA MET A 1 9.74 64.45 48.67
C MET A 1 8.48 63.91 47.96
N ASP A 2 7.40 64.69 47.84
CA ASP A 2 6.12 64.31 47.26
C ASP A 2 6.13 64.15 45.71
N VAL A 3 6.91 65.00 45.02
CA VAL A 3 6.99 64.93 43.54
C VAL A 3 7.67 63.67 43.07
N MET A 4 8.73 63.23 43.76
CA MET A 4 9.46 61.97 43.44
C MET A 4 8.59 60.71 43.67
N LYS A 5 7.75 60.73 44.73
CA LYS A 5 6.81 59.62 44.99
C LYS A 5 5.69 59.57 43.93
N LYS A 6 5.27 60.67 43.37
CA LYS A 6 4.30 60.71 42.26
C LYS A 6 4.90 60.20 40.96
N ILE A 7 6.14 60.57 40.63
CA ILE A 7 6.87 60.10 39.45
C ILE A 7 7.07 58.58 39.52
N PHE A 8 7.45 58.06 40.71
CA PHE A 8 7.62 56.64 40.91
C PHE A 8 6.31 55.83 40.77
N ARG A 9 5.19 56.41 41.25
CA ARG A 9 3.86 55.78 41.06
C ARG A 9 3.42 55.76 39.60
N TYR A 10 3.66 56.81 38.83
CA TYR A 10 3.34 56.83 37.39
C TYR A 10 4.24 55.96 36.59
N ALA A 11 5.54 55.85 36.92
CA ALA A 11 6.47 54.91 36.28
C ALA A 11 6.09 53.47 36.58
N ALA A 12 5.70 53.12 37.80
CA ALA A 12 5.22 51.79 38.16
C ALA A 12 3.91 51.44 37.47
N LEU A 13 2.99 52.39 37.27
CA LEU A 13 1.73 52.19 36.55
C LEU A 13 1.98 51.99 35.05
N LEU A 14 2.98 52.67 34.47
CA LEU A 14 3.38 52.53 33.07
C LEU A 14 4.01 51.18 32.81
N VAL A 15 4.83 50.67 33.73
CA VAL A 15 5.43 49.31 33.64
C VAL A 15 4.37 48.23 33.76
N LEU A 16 3.35 48.42 34.63
CA LEU A 16 2.21 47.48 34.74
C LEU A 16 1.37 47.42 33.47
N LEU A 17 1.21 48.55 32.77
CA LEU A 17 0.50 48.60 31.46
C LEU A 17 1.27 47.92 30.34
N PHE A 18 2.61 47.87 30.35
CA PHE A 18 3.42 47.16 29.41
C PHE A 18 3.46 45.66 29.67
N CYS A 19 3.15 45.17 30.88
CA CYS A 19 3.06 43.77 31.21
C CYS A 19 1.71 43.11 30.80
N MET A 20 0.72 43.90 30.39
CA MET A 20 -0.53 43.39 29.81
C MET A 20 -0.47 43.30 28.27
N GLY A 21 0.73 43.16 27.70
CA GLY A 21 0.94 42.88 26.28
C GLY A 21 0.39 41.51 25.92
N CYS A 22 -0.49 41.50 24.96
CA CYS A 22 -1.19 40.34 24.38
C CYS A 22 -0.28 39.11 24.21
N SER A 23 -0.60 38.05 24.91
CA SER A 23 0.00 36.70 24.69
C SER A 23 -0.27 36.20 23.27
N ASP A 24 -1.28 36.70 22.60
CA ASP A 24 -1.67 36.27 21.24
C ASP A 24 -0.73 36.79 20.13
N TRP A 25 0.13 37.79 20.37
CA TRP A 25 1.05 38.30 19.34
C TRP A 25 2.32 37.43 19.17
N LEU A 26 2.62 36.59 20.15
CA LEU A 26 3.77 35.61 20.09
C LEU A 26 3.37 34.25 19.56
N ASP A 27 2.10 34.00 19.33
CA ASP A 27 1.59 32.74 18.75
C ASP A 27 1.60 32.81 17.21
N VAL A 28 2.79 33.11 16.64
CA VAL A 28 3.00 33.05 15.19
C VAL A 28 3.08 31.58 14.78
N ARG A 29 1.93 30.99 14.48
CA ARG A 29 1.85 29.67 13.91
C ARG A 29 2.03 29.74 12.39
N PRO A 30 2.78 28.81 11.78
CA PRO A 30 2.75 28.67 10.34
C PRO A 30 1.28 28.48 9.91
N LYS A 31 0.84 29.22 8.90
CA LYS A 31 -0.53 29.13 8.34
C LYS A 31 -0.92 27.74 7.84
N SER A 32 0.04 26.80 7.84
CA SER A 32 -0.12 25.41 7.45
C SER A 32 -0.40 24.43 8.60
N GLN A 33 -0.43 24.88 9.86
CA GLN A 33 -0.76 24.01 11.01
C GLN A 33 -2.17 24.34 11.52
N VAL A 34 -3.12 23.48 11.17
CA VAL A 34 -4.45 23.49 11.80
C VAL A 34 -4.29 23.00 13.24
N LYS A 35 -4.91 23.68 14.21
CA LYS A 35 -4.96 23.17 15.59
C LYS A 35 -5.69 21.83 15.59
N GLU A 36 -5.18 20.89 16.34
CA GLU A 36 -5.82 19.60 16.56
C GLU A 36 -7.29 19.74 16.97
N ASP A 37 -7.56 20.65 17.92
CA ASP A 37 -8.91 20.95 18.39
C ASP A 37 -9.81 21.55 17.31
N ASP A 38 -9.25 22.22 16.30
CA ASP A 38 -10.00 22.85 15.21
C ASP A 38 -10.29 21.85 14.07
N LEU A 39 -9.42 20.84 13.87
CA LEU A 39 -9.52 19.88 12.75
C LEU A 39 -10.82 19.04 12.83
N PHE A 40 -11.19 18.56 14.01
CA PHE A 40 -12.32 17.66 14.21
C PHE A 40 -13.63 18.36 14.61
N THR A 41 -13.74 19.66 14.33
CA THR A 41 -14.97 20.44 14.55
C THR A 41 -15.93 20.41 13.36
N SER A 42 -15.50 19.88 12.21
CA SER A 42 -16.29 19.81 10.97
C SER A 42 -16.13 18.48 10.27
N GLU A 43 -17.08 18.10 9.44
CA GLU A 43 -17.00 16.90 8.60
C GLU A 43 -15.81 16.97 7.64
N SER A 44 -15.50 18.13 7.05
CA SER A 44 -14.35 18.31 6.18
C SER A 44 -13.03 18.01 6.89
N GLY A 45 -12.87 18.40 8.14
CA GLY A 45 -11.65 18.10 8.91
C GLY A 45 -11.41 16.60 9.13
N PHE A 46 -12.47 15.82 9.33
CA PHE A 46 -12.36 14.34 9.37
C PHE A 46 -11.96 13.76 8.01
N ARG A 47 -12.50 14.28 6.92
CA ARG A 47 -12.13 13.87 5.55
C ARG A 47 -10.68 14.22 5.25
N ASP A 48 -10.23 15.42 5.61
CA ASP A 48 -8.85 15.87 5.43
C ASP A 48 -7.87 15.01 6.23
N ALA A 49 -8.20 14.67 7.48
CA ALA A 49 -7.40 13.75 8.29
C ALA A 49 -7.26 12.37 7.64
N LEU A 50 -8.34 11.80 7.09
CA LEU A 50 -8.30 10.55 6.35
C LEU A 50 -7.41 10.65 5.10
N ILE A 51 -7.57 11.69 4.28
CA ILE A 51 -6.75 11.91 3.09
C ILE A 51 -5.28 12.13 3.46
N GLY A 52 -5.00 12.79 4.60
CA GLY A 52 -3.67 12.95 5.14
C GLY A 52 -2.95 11.62 5.40
N ILE A 53 -3.67 10.57 5.83
CA ILE A 53 -3.10 9.21 6.02
C ILE A 53 -2.68 8.62 4.67
N TYR A 54 -3.51 8.73 3.63
CA TYR A 54 -3.14 8.29 2.28
C TYR A 54 -1.93 9.06 1.73
N ALA A 55 -1.84 10.36 2.00
CA ALA A 55 -0.69 11.18 1.61
C ALA A 55 0.61 10.74 2.29
N LEU A 56 0.56 10.36 3.59
CA LEU A 56 1.70 9.76 4.30
C LEU A 56 2.15 8.46 3.64
N MET A 57 1.22 7.59 3.26
CA MET A 57 1.52 6.35 2.55
C MET A 57 2.15 6.59 1.18
N GLY A 58 1.81 7.70 0.50
CA GLY A 58 2.34 8.06 -0.82
C GLY A 58 3.79 8.54 -0.82
N ARG A 59 4.47 8.60 0.31
CA ARG A 59 5.87 9.02 0.42
C ARG A 59 6.82 7.99 -0.20
N THR A 60 8.02 8.44 -0.61
CA THR A 60 9.04 7.57 -1.23
C THR A 60 9.56 6.51 -0.27
N ASP A 61 9.60 6.83 1.02
CA ASP A 61 10.04 5.94 2.08
C ASP A 61 9.04 4.83 2.41
N THR A 62 7.81 4.91 1.88
CA THR A 62 6.75 3.91 2.02
C THR A 62 6.26 3.43 0.65
N TYR A 63 4.94 3.45 0.40
CA TYR A 63 4.33 2.88 -0.83
C TYR A 63 4.61 3.71 -2.09
N GLY A 64 4.98 4.99 -1.96
CA GLY A 64 5.45 5.79 -3.09
C GLY A 64 6.82 5.36 -3.63
N GLY A 65 7.48 4.38 -3.02
CA GLY A 65 8.81 3.92 -3.41
C GLY A 65 9.21 2.58 -2.79
N ASN A 66 9.73 2.60 -1.55
CA ASN A 66 10.39 1.44 -0.92
C ASN A 66 9.48 0.22 -0.72
N SER A 67 8.21 0.42 -0.42
CA SER A 67 7.24 -0.68 -0.23
C SER A 67 6.67 -1.23 -1.54
N THR A 68 7.07 -0.69 -2.69
CA THR A 68 6.57 -1.08 -4.01
C THR A 68 7.72 -1.30 -4.99
N MET A 69 8.02 -0.32 -5.84
CA MET A 69 8.99 -0.43 -6.94
C MET A 69 10.46 -0.42 -6.49
N GLY A 70 10.74 -0.01 -5.25
CA GLY A 70 12.07 0.11 -4.68
C GLY A 70 12.50 -1.11 -3.87
N PHE A 71 12.79 -0.89 -2.58
CA PHE A 71 13.45 -1.87 -1.70
C PHE A 71 12.80 -3.26 -1.69
N LEU A 72 11.47 -3.36 -1.51
CA LEU A 72 10.80 -4.67 -1.50
C LEU A 72 10.89 -5.41 -2.83
N ASP A 73 10.82 -4.70 -3.94
CA ASP A 73 10.92 -5.33 -5.26
C ASP A 73 12.38 -5.74 -5.59
N ILE A 74 13.35 -4.99 -5.10
CA ILE A 74 14.78 -5.36 -5.17
C ILE A 74 15.06 -6.67 -4.43
N LEU A 75 14.50 -6.84 -3.22
CA LEU A 75 14.63 -8.08 -2.45
C LEU A 75 14.03 -9.32 -3.16
N SER A 76 13.08 -9.11 -4.06
CA SER A 76 12.50 -10.18 -4.87
C SER A 76 13.43 -10.71 -5.97
N GLN A 77 14.57 -10.06 -6.18
CA GLN A 77 15.54 -10.37 -7.24
C GLN A 77 15.00 -10.09 -8.66
N THR A 78 13.96 -9.29 -8.80
CA THR A 78 13.38 -8.94 -10.11
C THR A 78 14.37 -8.16 -10.98
N TYR A 79 15.17 -7.28 -10.38
CA TYR A 79 16.12 -6.43 -11.11
C TYR A 79 17.52 -7.04 -11.20
N SER A 80 18.14 -6.96 -12.38
CA SER A 80 19.53 -7.36 -12.62
C SER A 80 20.54 -6.28 -12.20
N SER A 81 20.14 -5.02 -12.22
CA SER A 81 20.84 -3.89 -11.63
C SER A 81 19.88 -3.01 -10.85
N VAL A 82 20.40 -2.29 -9.88
CA VAL A 82 19.61 -1.45 -8.98
C VAL A 82 20.30 -0.09 -8.78
N VAL A 83 19.57 0.87 -8.25
CA VAL A 83 20.13 2.13 -7.78
C VAL A 83 21.29 1.85 -6.81
N TYR A 84 22.40 2.56 -6.95
CA TYR A 84 23.66 2.26 -6.25
C TYR A 84 23.48 2.04 -4.74
N ASP A 85 22.70 2.89 -4.09
CA ASP A 85 22.48 2.84 -2.64
C ASP A 85 21.75 1.56 -2.17
N TYR A 86 21.18 0.81 -3.10
CA TYR A 86 20.44 -0.43 -2.80
C TYR A 86 21.17 -1.72 -3.17
N ASN A 87 22.43 -1.66 -3.60
CA ASN A 87 23.19 -2.85 -3.99
C ASN A 87 23.28 -3.89 -2.86
N LYS A 88 23.34 -3.45 -1.62
CA LYS A 88 23.38 -4.34 -0.44
C LYS A 88 22.07 -5.07 -0.19
N ALA A 89 20.94 -4.53 -0.66
CA ALA A 89 19.65 -5.22 -0.61
C ALA A 89 19.61 -6.47 -1.49
N LEU A 90 20.33 -6.50 -2.62
CA LEU A 90 20.43 -7.69 -3.49
C LEU A 90 21.06 -8.90 -2.79
N VAL A 91 21.84 -8.67 -1.74
CA VAL A 91 22.48 -9.72 -0.94
C VAL A 91 21.90 -9.83 0.47
N TYR A 92 20.77 -9.16 0.73
CA TYR A 92 20.07 -9.16 2.02
C TYR A 92 20.92 -8.69 3.20
N ASP A 93 21.88 -7.78 2.94
CA ASP A 93 22.73 -7.19 3.97
C ASP A 93 21.99 -6.06 4.70
N TYR A 94 21.16 -6.43 5.67
CA TYR A 94 20.39 -5.49 6.50
C TYR A 94 21.24 -4.75 7.55
N GLN A 95 22.53 -5.10 7.70
CA GLN A 95 23.46 -4.42 8.58
C GLN A 95 24.17 -3.24 7.88
N ASP A 96 24.10 -3.15 6.56
CA ASP A 96 24.55 -1.99 5.84
C ASP A 96 23.81 -0.73 6.29
N GLU A 97 24.51 0.38 6.54
CA GLU A 97 23.94 1.61 7.11
C GLU A 97 22.76 2.15 6.28
N THR A 98 22.87 2.12 4.96
CA THR A 98 21.81 2.61 4.05
C THR A 98 20.60 1.71 4.11
N ILE A 99 20.81 0.40 4.05
CA ILE A 99 19.71 -0.58 4.08
C ILE A 99 19.02 -0.63 5.45
N ASN A 100 19.80 -0.58 6.52
CA ASN A 100 19.29 -0.51 7.88
C ASN A 100 18.37 0.72 8.06
N LYS A 101 18.81 1.89 7.57
CA LYS A 101 18.00 3.12 7.59
C LYS A 101 16.71 2.98 6.78
N VAL A 102 16.71 2.27 5.66
CA VAL A 102 15.48 1.99 4.90
C VAL A 102 14.52 1.14 5.73
N VAL A 103 15.03 0.09 6.38
CA VAL A 103 14.25 -0.80 7.25
C VAL A 103 13.64 -0.03 8.43
N ASP A 104 14.45 0.78 9.13
CA ASP A 104 13.99 1.62 10.24
C ASP A 104 12.91 2.62 9.80
N THR A 105 13.09 3.19 8.61
CA THR A 105 12.12 4.13 8.07
C THR A 105 10.81 3.44 7.67
N LEU A 106 10.86 2.22 7.13
CA LEU A 106 9.65 1.43 6.87
C LEU A 106 8.86 1.16 8.15
N TRP A 107 9.55 0.83 9.24
CA TRP A 107 8.91 0.64 10.55
C TRP A 107 8.27 1.93 11.06
N SER A 108 9.07 2.97 11.21
CA SER A 108 8.64 4.23 11.82
C SER A 108 7.57 4.96 11.02
N SER A 109 7.68 5.00 9.67
CA SER A 109 6.69 5.67 8.83
C SER A 109 5.34 4.94 8.81
N ASN A 110 5.33 3.60 8.83
CA ASN A 110 4.08 2.85 8.92
C ASN A 110 3.42 3.01 10.30
N TYR A 111 4.19 2.97 11.42
CA TYR A 111 3.61 3.24 12.74
C TYR A 111 3.15 4.69 12.90
N TYR A 112 3.81 5.65 12.25
CA TYR A 112 3.34 7.03 12.21
C TYR A 112 1.98 7.15 11.49
N ALA A 113 1.80 6.46 10.38
CA ALA A 113 0.51 6.39 9.69
C ALA A 113 -0.56 5.67 10.54
N ILE A 114 -0.21 4.59 11.25
CA ILE A 114 -1.09 3.88 12.20
C ILE A 114 -1.52 4.80 13.35
N ALA A 115 -0.60 5.60 13.89
CA ALA A 115 -0.93 6.57 14.93
C ALA A 115 -1.97 7.59 14.44
N ASN A 116 -1.86 8.06 13.18
CA ASN A 116 -2.85 8.93 12.57
C ASN A 116 -4.21 8.22 12.36
N CYS A 117 -4.22 6.93 11.97
CA CYS A 117 -5.46 6.14 11.93
C CYS A 117 -6.13 6.07 13.31
N ASN A 118 -5.35 5.77 14.35
CA ASN A 118 -5.86 5.68 15.72
C ASN A 118 -6.38 7.02 16.22
N TYR A 119 -5.68 8.09 15.90
CA TYR A 119 -6.09 9.43 16.25
C TYR A 119 -7.42 9.82 15.57
N LEU A 120 -7.57 9.53 14.29
CA LEU A 120 -8.81 9.73 13.56
C LEU A 120 -9.96 8.90 14.17
N LEU A 121 -9.75 7.61 14.44
CA LEU A 121 -10.75 6.72 15.06
C LEU A 121 -11.17 7.19 16.46
N GLN A 122 -10.21 7.65 17.27
CA GLN A 122 -10.50 8.21 18.59
C GLN A 122 -11.37 9.48 18.50
N ASN A 123 -11.09 10.35 17.53
CA ASN A 123 -11.88 11.57 17.33
C ASN A 123 -13.26 11.27 16.71
N ILE A 124 -13.42 10.25 15.87
CA ILE A 124 -14.75 9.78 15.45
C ILE A 124 -15.58 9.36 16.66
N SER A 125 -14.99 8.71 17.64
CA SER A 125 -15.67 8.31 18.87
C SER A 125 -16.08 9.53 19.74
N LYS A 126 -15.21 10.53 19.86
CA LYS A 126 -15.42 11.70 20.73
C LYS A 126 -16.27 12.78 20.08
N HIS A 127 -16.02 13.07 18.82
CA HIS A 127 -16.53 14.24 18.09
C HIS A 127 -17.33 13.90 16.83
N GLY A 128 -17.52 12.60 16.52
CA GLY A 128 -18.18 12.14 15.31
C GLY A 128 -19.65 12.56 15.14
N GLY A 129 -20.20 13.32 16.06
CA GLY A 129 -21.55 13.93 15.94
C GLY A 129 -21.67 14.96 14.82
N VAL A 130 -20.55 15.50 14.33
CA VAL A 130 -20.51 16.42 13.16
C VAL A 130 -20.51 15.71 11.83
N LEU A 131 -20.29 14.39 11.84
CA LEU A 131 -20.29 13.55 10.63
C LEU A 131 -21.73 13.16 10.25
N SER A 132 -22.06 13.28 8.98
CA SER A 132 -23.32 12.79 8.44
C SER A 132 -23.43 11.26 8.54
N GLU A 133 -24.66 10.75 8.47
CA GLU A 133 -24.96 9.31 8.61
C GLU A 133 -24.21 8.44 7.58
N LYS A 134 -23.94 8.95 6.38
CA LYS A 134 -23.21 8.25 5.32
C LYS A 134 -21.69 8.41 5.46
N VAL A 135 -21.20 9.59 5.84
CA VAL A 135 -19.76 9.88 5.92
C VAL A 135 -19.12 9.20 7.12
N ARG A 136 -19.79 9.16 8.27
CA ARG A 136 -19.23 8.53 9.47
C ARG A 136 -18.79 7.09 9.25
N PRO A 137 -19.65 6.16 8.80
CA PRO A 137 -19.22 4.79 8.57
C PRO A 137 -18.21 4.64 7.45
N LEU A 138 -18.22 5.53 6.44
CA LEU A 138 -17.23 5.52 5.38
C LEU A 138 -15.83 5.86 5.92
N VAL A 139 -15.69 6.97 6.66
CA VAL A 139 -14.41 7.42 7.22
C VAL A 139 -13.89 6.43 8.28
N GLU A 140 -14.78 5.92 9.14
CA GLU A 140 -14.42 4.91 10.15
C GLU A 140 -13.97 3.61 9.50
N GLY A 141 -14.70 3.12 8.50
CA GLY A 141 -14.37 1.90 7.76
C GLY A 141 -13.02 2.01 7.02
N GLU A 142 -12.78 3.13 6.34
CA GLU A 142 -11.49 3.36 5.67
C GLU A 142 -10.33 3.45 6.67
N ALA A 143 -10.51 4.13 7.81
CA ALA A 143 -9.46 4.25 8.83
C ALA A 143 -9.11 2.90 9.46
N LEU A 144 -10.10 2.02 9.71
CA LEU A 144 -9.87 0.65 10.17
C LEU A 144 -9.16 -0.19 9.12
N ALA A 145 -9.54 -0.08 7.86
CA ALA A 145 -8.89 -0.78 6.75
C ALA A 145 -7.43 -0.37 6.58
N LEU A 146 -7.14 0.93 6.66
CA LEU A 146 -5.77 1.47 6.61
C LEU A 146 -4.93 0.97 7.78
N ARG A 147 -5.47 1.00 9.00
CA ARG A 147 -4.78 0.49 10.19
C ARG A 147 -4.43 -1.00 10.04
N ALA A 148 -5.38 -1.79 9.58
CA ALA A 148 -5.18 -3.21 9.33
C ALA A 148 -4.14 -3.48 8.23
N PHE A 149 -4.20 -2.76 7.12
CA PHE A 149 -3.26 -2.87 6.00
C PHE A 149 -1.82 -2.55 6.43
N LEU A 150 -1.62 -1.44 7.14
CA LEU A 150 -0.31 -1.02 7.61
C LEU A 150 0.30 -2.00 8.63
N HIS A 151 -0.51 -2.50 9.57
CA HIS A 151 -0.05 -3.54 10.49
C HIS A 151 0.25 -4.86 9.78
N PHE A 152 -0.53 -5.23 8.76
CA PHE A 152 -0.27 -6.43 8.00
C PHE A 152 1.07 -6.34 7.24
N ASP A 153 1.39 -5.21 6.66
CA ASP A 153 2.67 -5.01 5.97
C ASP A 153 3.84 -4.99 6.94
N LEU A 154 3.70 -4.36 8.11
CA LEU A 154 4.68 -4.47 9.19
C LEU A 154 4.87 -5.93 9.65
N LEU A 155 3.79 -6.68 9.84
CA LEU A 155 3.88 -8.10 10.19
C LEU A 155 4.62 -8.90 9.11
N ARG A 156 4.29 -8.68 7.83
CA ARG A 156 4.96 -9.36 6.72
C ARG A 156 6.44 -9.02 6.62
N GLY A 157 6.84 -7.79 6.97
CA GLY A 157 8.24 -7.37 6.98
C GLY A 157 9.02 -7.90 8.18
N PHE A 158 8.54 -7.63 9.40
CA PHE A 158 9.28 -7.72 10.65
C PHE A 158 9.01 -8.96 11.50
N ALA A 159 8.14 -9.86 11.08
CA ALA A 159 7.88 -11.13 11.75
C ALA A 159 8.03 -12.30 10.78
N PRO A 160 8.22 -13.55 11.26
CA PRO A 160 8.16 -14.71 10.38
C PRO A 160 6.79 -14.82 9.71
N SER A 161 6.72 -15.53 8.56
CA SER A 161 5.42 -15.85 7.99
C SER A 161 4.65 -16.82 8.90
N TYR A 162 3.33 -16.90 8.71
CA TYR A 162 2.50 -17.85 9.46
C TYR A 162 3.02 -19.29 9.33
N LYS A 163 3.41 -19.69 8.12
CA LYS A 163 4.00 -20.99 7.81
C LYS A 163 5.35 -21.23 8.49
N MET A 164 6.16 -20.18 8.68
CA MET A 164 7.46 -20.27 9.38
C MET A 164 7.30 -20.36 10.89
N GLY A 165 6.28 -19.72 11.49
CA GLY A 165 6.13 -19.64 12.92
C GLY A 165 4.88 -18.90 13.36
N ALA A 166 3.72 -19.55 13.31
CA ALA A 166 2.43 -18.94 13.71
C ALA A 166 2.41 -18.48 15.17
N ASN A 167 3.13 -19.18 16.05
CA ASN A 167 3.22 -18.90 17.49
C ASN A 167 4.43 -18.02 17.87
N ASP A 168 5.27 -17.68 16.90
CA ASP A 168 6.42 -16.80 17.12
C ASP A 168 5.96 -15.37 17.38
N PRO A 169 6.80 -14.52 17.98
CA PRO A 169 6.49 -13.11 18.18
C PRO A 169 6.18 -12.42 16.83
N GLY A 170 5.04 -11.75 16.80
CA GLY A 170 4.63 -10.84 15.72
C GLY A 170 5.14 -9.42 15.95
N ILE A 171 4.25 -8.46 15.78
CA ILE A 171 4.50 -7.03 15.98
C ILE A 171 3.52 -6.44 17.01
N PRO A 172 3.78 -5.27 17.62
CA PRO A 172 2.79 -4.54 18.39
C PRO A 172 1.59 -4.15 17.52
N TYR A 173 0.39 -4.58 17.90
CA TYR A 173 -0.85 -4.16 17.23
C TYR A 173 -1.48 -2.99 18.00
N VAL A 174 -1.21 -1.78 17.54
CA VAL A 174 -1.58 -0.53 18.24
C VAL A 174 -2.97 -0.09 17.81
N LYS A 175 -3.93 -0.11 18.74
CA LYS A 175 -5.35 0.22 18.50
C LYS A 175 -5.76 1.62 18.96
N GLU A 176 -4.93 2.27 19.73
CA GLU A 176 -5.24 3.55 20.36
C GLU A 176 -4.10 4.56 20.12
N ALA A 177 -4.44 5.84 20.10
CA ALA A 177 -3.46 6.90 20.12
C ALA A 177 -2.85 6.97 21.54
N THR A 178 -1.71 6.33 21.74
CA THR A 178 -1.05 6.18 23.04
C THR A 178 0.46 6.35 22.93
N ASN A 179 1.08 6.82 23.99
CA ASN A 179 2.53 6.82 24.20
C ASN A 179 3.00 5.66 25.07
N GLN A 180 2.11 4.73 25.43
CA GLN A 180 2.44 3.55 26.21
C GLN A 180 2.97 2.43 25.29
N VAL A 181 3.90 1.64 25.82
CA VAL A 181 4.43 0.48 25.12
C VAL A 181 3.32 -0.57 24.93
N VAL A 182 3.12 -0.98 23.69
CA VAL A 182 2.19 -2.06 23.32
C VAL A 182 2.99 -3.33 23.08
N MET A 183 2.69 -4.37 23.85
CA MET A 183 3.39 -5.66 23.75
C MET A 183 3.09 -6.37 22.43
N ARG A 184 4.07 -7.09 21.91
CA ARG A 184 3.90 -7.95 20.74
C ARG A 184 2.96 -9.12 21.05
N SER A 185 2.05 -9.40 20.14
CA SER A 185 1.29 -10.65 20.10
C SER A 185 2.04 -11.69 19.25
N THR A 186 1.55 -12.94 19.22
CA THR A 186 2.05 -13.92 18.24
C THR A 186 1.65 -13.53 16.82
N VAL A 187 2.32 -14.09 15.81
CA VAL A 187 1.94 -13.91 14.38
C VAL A 187 0.46 -14.24 14.17
N ALA A 188 0.00 -15.40 14.70
CA ALA A 188 -1.40 -15.81 14.56
C ALA A 188 -2.36 -14.81 15.22
N ALA A 189 -2.09 -14.39 16.45
CA ALA A 189 -2.93 -13.44 17.15
C ALA A 189 -2.94 -12.05 16.49
N THR A 190 -1.80 -11.60 15.94
CA THR A 190 -1.72 -10.36 15.19
C THR A 190 -2.60 -10.42 13.93
N LEU A 191 -2.58 -11.54 13.20
CA LEU A 191 -3.46 -11.74 12.03
C LEU A 191 -4.95 -11.73 12.42
N ASP A 192 -5.31 -12.27 13.59
CA ASP A 192 -6.69 -12.22 14.09
C ASP A 192 -7.14 -10.78 14.41
N LEU A 193 -6.25 -9.96 14.96
CA LEU A 193 -6.51 -8.55 15.22
C LEU A 193 -6.68 -7.76 13.91
N ILE A 194 -5.86 -8.02 12.90
CA ILE A 194 -5.97 -7.47 11.55
C ILE A 194 -7.32 -7.82 10.93
N LEU A 195 -7.69 -9.12 10.97
CA LEU A 195 -8.99 -9.58 10.44
C LEU A 195 -10.18 -8.99 11.21
N GLY A 196 -10.02 -8.74 12.51
CA GLY A 196 -11.03 -8.06 13.31
C GLY A 196 -11.33 -6.65 12.82
N ASP A 197 -10.30 -5.85 12.55
CA ASP A 197 -10.47 -4.52 11.98
C ASP A 197 -11.05 -4.56 10.57
N LEU A 198 -10.60 -5.50 9.72
CA LEU A 198 -11.11 -5.64 8.35
C LEU A 198 -12.58 -6.05 8.30
N LYS A 199 -13.02 -6.98 9.14
CA LYS A 199 -14.42 -7.36 9.23
C LYS A 199 -15.29 -6.16 9.64
N LYS A 200 -14.84 -5.40 10.62
CA LYS A 200 -15.54 -4.19 11.06
C LYS A 200 -15.58 -3.12 9.96
N ALA A 201 -14.47 -2.93 9.25
CA ALA A 201 -14.42 -2.02 8.09
C ALA A 201 -15.40 -2.45 6.99
N GLN A 202 -15.45 -3.73 6.66
CA GLN A 202 -16.37 -4.27 5.65
C GLN A 202 -17.84 -4.05 6.04
N GLU A 203 -18.19 -4.30 7.30
CA GLU A 203 -19.54 -4.04 7.83
C GLU A 203 -19.95 -2.57 7.69
N LEU A 204 -19.03 -1.64 8.02
CA LEU A 204 -19.27 -0.20 7.96
C LEU A 204 -19.42 0.30 6.52
N LEU A 205 -18.58 -0.20 5.61
CA LEU A 205 -18.57 0.23 4.21
C LEU A 205 -19.74 -0.34 3.40
N ARG A 206 -20.22 -1.55 3.72
CA ARG A 206 -21.28 -2.24 2.97
C ARG A 206 -22.50 -1.37 2.66
N PRO A 207 -23.10 -0.63 3.61
CA PRO A 207 -24.32 0.15 3.38
C PRO A 207 -24.07 1.52 2.72
N VAL A 208 -22.85 2.03 2.68
CA VAL A 208 -22.58 3.42 2.32
C VAL A 208 -21.60 3.62 1.16
N ASP A 209 -20.77 2.62 0.85
CA ASP A 209 -19.76 2.77 -0.19
C ASP A 209 -20.38 2.64 -1.59
N PRO A 210 -20.30 3.67 -2.47
CA PRO A 210 -20.94 3.65 -3.78
C PRO A 210 -20.51 2.47 -4.68
N ILE A 211 -19.27 2.02 -4.59
CA ILE A 211 -18.79 0.84 -5.34
C ILE A 211 -19.24 -0.49 -4.70
N GLY A 212 -19.76 -0.46 -3.48
CA GLY A 212 -20.13 -1.62 -2.68
C GLY A 212 -21.34 -2.40 -3.23
N PRO A 213 -21.64 -3.56 -2.64
CA PRO A 213 -22.68 -4.45 -3.14
C PRO A 213 -24.12 -3.94 -2.88
N SER A 214 -24.29 -2.94 -2.03
CA SER A 214 -25.60 -2.35 -1.73
C SER A 214 -26.08 -1.35 -2.79
N PHE A 215 -25.24 -1.05 -3.77
CA PHE A 215 -25.51 -0.09 -4.82
C PHE A 215 -25.58 -0.79 -6.19
N GLY A 216 -26.25 -0.13 -7.16
CA GLY A 216 -26.37 -0.60 -8.53
C GLY A 216 -25.05 -0.54 -9.31
N GLU A 217 -25.11 -0.22 -10.59
CA GLU A 217 -23.93 -0.06 -11.41
C GLU A 217 -23.05 1.10 -10.89
N TYR A 218 -21.74 0.90 -10.90
CA TYR A 218 -20.74 1.92 -10.55
C TYR A 218 -19.87 2.14 -11.76
N GLU A 219 -19.95 3.32 -12.33
CA GLU A 219 -19.12 3.76 -13.45
C GLU A 219 -18.16 4.83 -12.95
N GLU A 220 -16.87 4.53 -12.95
CA GLU A 220 -15.84 5.48 -12.51
C GLU A 220 -15.63 6.61 -13.53
N GLU A 221 -16.01 6.38 -14.78
CA GLU A 221 -15.91 7.35 -15.87
C GLU A 221 -17.07 8.35 -15.87
N ASP A 222 -18.24 7.93 -15.38
CA ASP A 222 -19.39 8.80 -15.15
C ASP A 222 -19.39 9.31 -13.71
N GLU A 223 -18.34 10.03 -13.37
CA GLU A 223 -18.04 10.58 -12.04
C GLU A 223 -19.19 11.44 -11.46
N TYR A 224 -20.26 11.63 -12.19
CA TYR A 224 -21.36 12.53 -11.87
C TYR A 224 -22.74 11.90 -11.82
N SER A 225 -22.86 10.59 -12.03
CA SER A 225 -24.19 9.97 -12.24
C SER A 225 -24.93 9.53 -10.98
N ALA A 226 -24.27 9.48 -9.83
CA ALA A 226 -24.93 9.17 -8.57
C ALA A 226 -25.37 10.47 -7.87
N ASP A 227 -26.52 11.02 -8.26
CA ASP A 227 -27.07 12.27 -7.72
C ASP A 227 -27.06 12.33 -6.18
N ASP A 228 -27.14 11.21 -5.48
CA ASP A 228 -27.10 11.12 -4.03
C ASP A 228 -25.70 11.27 -3.40
N TYR A 229 -24.61 11.17 -4.19
CA TYR A 229 -23.24 11.15 -3.71
C TYR A 229 -22.35 12.25 -4.30
N VAL A 230 -22.86 13.04 -5.22
CA VAL A 230 -22.13 14.17 -5.77
C VAL A 230 -22.01 15.24 -4.69
N THR A 231 -20.78 15.50 -4.27
CA THR A 231 -20.44 16.63 -3.42
C THR A 231 -19.52 17.55 -4.19
N ASP A 232 -19.58 18.84 -3.93
CA ASP A 232 -18.73 19.84 -4.60
C ASP A 232 -17.22 19.58 -4.39
N ASP A 233 -16.85 18.82 -3.35
CA ASP A 233 -15.47 18.48 -3.00
C ASP A 233 -14.96 17.16 -3.59
N GLY A 234 -15.80 16.39 -4.30
CA GLY A 234 -15.43 15.12 -4.94
C GLY A 234 -15.10 13.97 -3.98
N PHE A 235 -15.42 14.07 -2.70
CA PHE A 235 -15.04 13.04 -1.69
C PHE A 235 -15.60 11.65 -1.99
N TRP A 236 -16.76 11.56 -2.63
CA TRP A 236 -17.42 10.30 -2.99
C TRP A 236 -16.93 9.70 -4.31
N LEU A 237 -16.14 10.45 -5.07
CA LEU A 237 -15.56 10.01 -6.34
C LEU A 237 -14.27 9.21 -6.11
N TYR A 238 -13.75 8.59 -7.17
CA TYR A 238 -12.45 7.90 -7.20
C TYR A 238 -12.30 6.83 -6.10
N ARG A 239 -13.39 6.05 -5.86
CA ARG A 239 -13.39 5.04 -4.79
C ARG A 239 -12.28 3.99 -4.94
N LYS A 240 -11.80 3.71 -6.16
CA LYS A 240 -10.65 2.82 -6.40
C LYS A 240 -9.29 3.43 -6.03
N SER A 241 -9.23 4.73 -5.73
CA SER A 241 -8.02 5.40 -5.24
C SER A 241 -7.93 5.47 -3.71
N ARG A 242 -8.84 4.80 -3.02
CA ARG A 242 -8.90 4.66 -1.56
C ARG A 242 -9.41 3.27 -1.18
N PHE A 243 -9.32 2.89 0.10
CA PHE A 243 -9.97 1.66 0.55
C PHE A 243 -11.47 1.76 0.37
N ASN A 244 -12.02 0.79 -0.33
CA ASN A 244 -13.44 0.62 -0.58
C ASN A 244 -13.88 -0.77 -0.10
N TYR A 245 -15.17 -1.06 -0.15
CA TYR A 245 -15.72 -2.34 0.29
C TYR A 245 -14.97 -3.56 -0.30
N TYR A 246 -14.76 -3.56 -1.62
CA TYR A 246 -14.05 -4.65 -2.27
C TYR A 246 -12.55 -4.64 -2.04
N GLY A 247 -11.96 -3.47 -1.77
CA GLY A 247 -10.57 -3.37 -1.32
C GLY A 247 -10.36 -4.02 0.04
N VAL A 248 -11.30 -3.82 0.96
CA VAL A 248 -11.28 -4.53 2.25
C VAL A 248 -11.45 -6.03 2.07
N THR A 249 -12.39 -6.46 1.22
CA THR A 249 -12.62 -7.89 0.92
C THR A 249 -11.39 -8.53 0.26
N ALA A 250 -10.75 -7.85 -0.69
CA ALA A 250 -9.52 -8.31 -1.33
C ALA A 250 -8.34 -8.40 -0.34
N LEU A 251 -8.23 -7.44 0.59
CA LEU A 251 -7.23 -7.51 1.67
C LEU A 251 -7.52 -8.68 2.60
N MET A 252 -8.78 -8.94 2.94
CA MET A 252 -9.15 -10.14 3.71
C MET A 252 -8.72 -11.41 3.00
N ALA A 253 -8.93 -11.53 1.68
CA ALA A 253 -8.48 -12.67 0.88
C ALA A 253 -6.97 -12.89 1.03
N ARG A 254 -6.16 -11.81 0.89
CA ARG A 254 -4.70 -11.85 1.06
C ARG A 254 -4.27 -12.24 2.48
N VAL A 255 -4.94 -11.71 3.51
CA VAL A 255 -4.65 -12.01 4.92
C VAL A 255 -5.03 -13.45 5.28
N TYR A 256 -6.20 -13.94 4.83
CA TYR A 256 -6.60 -15.32 5.03
C TYR A 256 -5.65 -16.30 4.33
N LEU A 257 -5.24 -16.01 3.10
CA LEU A 257 -4.25 -16.81 2.40
C LEU A 257 -2.90 -16.83 3.16
N TYR A 258 -2.47 -15.69 3.70
CA TYR A 258 -1.25 -15.61 4.53
C TYR A 258 -1.37 -16.40 5.83
N LYS A 259 -2.56 -16.49 6.39
CA LYS A 259 -2.90 -17.28 7.58
C LYS A 259 -3.15 -18.77 7.30
N GLU A 260 -3.07 -19.21 6.02
CA GLU A 260 -3.38 -20.55 5.55
C GLU A 260 -4.86 -20.95 5.75
N ASP A 261 -5.76 -19.98 5.87
CA ASP A 261 -7.21 -20.18 5.88
C ASP A 261 -7.74 -20.14 4.43
N MET A 262 -7.57 -21.26 3.72
CA MET A 262 -7.87 -21.38 2.30
C MET A 262 -9.36 -21.17 2.00
N THR A 263 -10.24 -21.62 2.90
CA THR A 263 -11.69 -21.49 2.72
C THR A 263 -12.13 -20.03 2.66
N ASN A 264 -11.70 -19.23 3.63
CA ASN A 264 -12.07 -17.82 3.68
C ASN A 264 -11.30 -16.99 2.63
N ALA A 265 -10.05 -17.37 2.30
CA ALA A 265 -9.30 -16.75 1.22
C ALA A 265 -10.00 -16.88 -0.12
N LEU A 266 -10.47 -18.10 -0.47
CA LEU A 266 -11.23 -18.37 -1.69
C LEU A 266 -12.55 -17.59 -1.71
N ALA A 267 -13.33 -17.65 -0.64
CA ALA A 267 -14.63 -16.97 -0.57
C ALA A 267 -14.50 -15.46 -0.80
N CYS A 268 -13.52 -14.81 -0.16
CA CYS A 268 -13.27 -13.38 -0.35
C CYS A 268 -12.77 -13.06 -1.77
N ALA A 269 -11.89 -13.89 -2.33
CA ALA A 269 -11.39 -13.68 -3.69
C ALA A 269 -12.51 -13.82 -4.73
N GLU A 270 -13.37 -14.84 -4.61
CA GLU A 270 -14.53 -15.06 -5.49
C GLU A 270 -15.57 -13.92 -5.36
N GLU A 271 -15.81 -13.40 -4.16
CA GLU A 271 -16.70 -12.24 -3.97
C GLU A 271 -16.24 -11.05 -4.80
N VAL A 272 -14.93 -10.78 -4.84
CA VAL A 272 -14.38 -9.69 -5.65
C VAL A 272 -14.44 -10.03 -7.15
N ILE A 273 -14.02 -11.23 -7.55
CA ILE A 273 -14.04 -11.67 -8.96
C ILE A 273 -15.45 -11.56 -9.55
N HIS A 274 -16.46 -12.00 -8.81
CA HIS A 274 -17.85 -12.04 -9.28
C HIS A 274 -18.62 -10.74 -9.00
N SER A 275 -17.98 -9.71 -8.46
CA SER A 275 -18.64 -8.44 -8.13
C SER A 275 -19.17 -7.67 -9.34
N GLY A 276 -18.59 -7.89 -10.53
CA GLY A 276 -18.85 -7.10 -11.73
C GLY A 276 -18.28 -5.67 -11.70
N ARG A 277 -17.53 -5.32 -10.64
CA ARG A 277 -16.95 -3.97 -10.46
C ARG A 277 -15.58 -3.80 -11.10
N PHE A 278 -14.93 -4.89 -11.40
CA PHE A 278 -13.57 -4.92 -11.93
C PHE A 278 -13.51 -5.91 -13.10
N ALA A 279 -12.65 -5.62 -14.08
CA ALA A 279 -12.45 -6.48 -15.23
C ALA A 279 -10.95 -6.55 -15.57
N CYS A 280 -10.48 -7.73 -15.96
CA CYS A 280 -9.14 -7.83 -16.52
C CYS A 280 -9.10 -7.19 -17.91
N VAL A 281 -7.96 -6.54 -18.21
CA VAL A 281 -7.73 -5.94 -19.52
C VAL A 281 -7.70 -7.04 -20.58
N THR A 282 -8.51 -6.89 -21.62
CA THR A 282 -8.67 -7.85 -22.72
C THR A 282 -7.94 -7.41 -23.98
N ASP A 283 -7.68 -8.36 -24.89
CA ASP A 283 -7.13 -8.05 -26.22
C ASP A 283 -7.95 -7.01 -26.98
N LYS A 284 -9.28 -6.96 -26.78
CA LYS A 284 -10.16 -5.96 -27.41
C LYS A 284 -9.82 -4.56 -26.92
N ILE A 285 -9.69 -4.38 -25.59
CA ILE A 285 -9.29 -3.08 -25.01
C ILE A 285 -7.92 -2.67 -25.55
N LEU A 286 -6.98 -3.63 -25.68
CA LEU A 286 -5.64 -3.37 -26.17
C LEU A 286 -5.57 -3.06 -27.67
N GLN A 287 -6.53 -3.53 -28.47
CA GLN A 287 -6.63 -3.19 -29.90
C GLN A 287 -7.13 -1.77 -30.10
N ASP A 288 -8.07 -1.33 -29.28
CA ASP A 288 -8.60 0.02 -29.30
C ASP A 288 -7.56 1.06 -28.79
N GLU A 289 -6.60 0.59 -27.97
CA GLU A 289 -5.57 1.41 -27.33
C GLU A 289 -4.15 0.84 -27.59
N PRO A 290 -3.55 1.09 -28.76
CA PRO A 290 -2.32 0.41 -29.20
C PRO A 290 -1.03 0.85 -28.46
N SER A 291 -1.05 1.94 -27.69
CA SER A 291 0.12 2.46 -26.98
C SER A 291 0.47 1.59 -25.76
N LYS A 292 1.78 1.41 -25.48
CA LYS A 292 2.25 0.78 -24.25
C LYS A 292 1.75 1.50 -22.99
N TYR A 293 1.70 2.83 -23.05
CA TYR A 293 1.25 3.68 -21.95
C TYR A 293 -0.23 3.47 -21.65
N THR A 294 -1.03 3.32 -22.69
CA THR A 294 -2.46 3.07 -22.59
C THR A 294 -2.75 1.72 -21.88
N PHE A 295 -1.91 0.71 -22.11
CA PHE A 295 -2.05 -0.56 -21.38
C PHE A 295 -1.94 -0.35 -19.87
N VAL A 296 -0.92 0.40 -19.41
CA VAL A 296 -0.71 0.68 -17.99
C VAL A 296 -1.89 1.44 -17.39
N GLU A 297 -2.40 2.44 -18.12
CA GLU A 297 -3.57 3.21 -17.70
C GLU A 297 -4.83 2.36 -17.67
N SER A 298 -5.04 1.49 -18.68
CA SER A 298 -6.19 0.57 -18.73
C SER A 298 -6.18 -0.43 -17.58
N VAL A 299 -5.01 -1.00 -17.24
CA VAL A 299 -4.87 -1.86 -16.06
C VAL A 299 -5.25 -1.08 -14.80
N GLY A 300 -4.76 0.15 -14.65
CA GLY A 300 -5.10 1.01 -13.52
C GLY A 300 -6.60 1.32 -13.42
N ARG A 301 -7.26 1.52 -14.57
CA ARG A 301 -8.70 1.82 -14.64
C ARG A 301 -9.57 0.61 -14.33
N HIS A 302 -9.23 -0.55 -14.88
CA HIS A 302 -10.11 -1.72 -14.86
C HIS A 302 -9.78 -2.72 -13.76
N GLU A 303 -8.49 -2.95 -13.47
CA GLU A 303 -8.06 -4.03 -12.58
C GLU A 303 -7.74 -3.59 -11.15
N TYR A 304 -7.44 -2.30 -10.90
CA TYR A 304 -7.14 -1.85 -9.54
C TYR A 304 -8.40 -1.86 -8.69
N ILE A 305 -8.40 -2.64 -7.62
CA ILE A 305 -9.47 -2.71 -6.62
C ILE A 305 -9.30 -1.57 -5.62
N THR A 306 -8.07 -1.39 -5.15
CA THR A 306 -7.65 -0.29 -4.30
C THR A 306 -6.27 0.15 -4.74
N SER A 307 -6.10 1.44 -4.94
CA SER A 307 -4.83 2.05 -5.32
C SER A 307 -4.52 3.23 -4.42
N LEU A 308 -3.30 3.70 -4.48
CA LEU A 308 -2.85 4.90 -3.81
C LEU A 308 -2.58 5.97 -4.87
N TYR A 309 -3.27 7.10 -4.76
CA TYR A 309 -2.98 8.26 -5.59
C TYR A 309 -1.72 8.97 -5.07
N VAL A 310 -0.73 9.14 -5.93
CA VAL A 310 0.53 9.82 -5.61
C VAL A 310 0.74 10.96 -6.57
N TYR A 311 0.62 12.19 -6.08
CA TYR A 311 0.91 13.37 -6.89
C TYR A 311 2.34 13.32 -7.44
N ASP A 312 2.51 13.62 -8.72
CA ASP A 312 3.80 13.61 -9.41
C ASP A 312 4.55 12.24 -9.34
N LEU A 313 3.76 11.14 -9.43
CA LEU A 313 4.29 9.79 -9.34
C LEU A 313 5.42 9.53 -10.34
N LYS A 314 5.25 9.97 -11.60
CA LYS A 314 6.27 9.79 -12.64
C LYS A 314 7.58 10.48 -12.26
N LYS A 315 7.56 11.78 -12.10
CA LYS A 315 8.76 12.61 -11.93
C LYS A 315 9.37 12.48 -10.55
N GLY A 316 8.52 12.40 -9.54
CA GLY A 316 8.97 12.37 -8.14
C GLY A 316 9.31 10.97 -7.63
N ARG A 317 8.89 9.90 -8.33
CA ARG A 317 9.03 8.52 -7.84
C ARG A 317 9.57 7.57 -8.91
N SER A 318 8.84 7.38 -10.02
CA SER A 318 9.23 6.43 -11.07
C SER A 318 10.59 6.78 -11.68
N ASP A 319 10.85 8.06 -11.93
CA ASP A 319 12.13 8.51 -12.47
C ASP A 319 13.31 8.21 -11.51
N LEU A 320 13.07 8.14 -10.19
CA LEU A 320 14.10 7.81 -9.22
C LEU A 320 14.66 6.38 -9.39
N TYR A 321 13.80 5.44 -9.79
CA TYR A 321 14.17 4.03 -9.93
C TYR A 321 14.41 3.59 -11.38
N PHE A 322 13.72 4.19 -12.35
CA PHE A 322 13.66 3.70 -13.73
C PHE A 322 14.21 4.67 -14.77
N LYS A 323 14.80 5.79 -14.36
CA LYS A 323 15.44 6.71 -15.28
C LYS A 323 16.94 6.66 -15.11
N ASP A 324 17.65 6.52 -16.22
CA ASP A 324 19.10 6.61 -16.25
C ASP A 324 19.53 8.07 -16.04
N LEU A 325 19.87 8.43 -14.81
CA LEU A 325 20.33 9.76 -14.46
C LEU A 325 21.85 9.86 -14.38
N ALA A 326 22.57 8.75 -14.34
CA ALA A 326 24.04 8.74 -14.42
C ALA A 326 24.66 7.35 -14.65
N THR A 327 24.30 6.28 -13.91
CA THR A 327 25.04 5.00 -14.04
C THR A 327 24.26 3.80 -13.52
N TYR A 328 23.24 3.99 -12.70
CA TYR A 328 22.54 2.90 -12.03
C TYR A 328 21.04 3.18 -11.95
N ALA A 329 20.25 2.27 -12.48
CA ALA A 329 18.80 2.24 -12.37
C ALA A 329 18.32 0.82 -12.11
N CYS A 330 17.10 0.65 -11.64
CA CYS A 330 16.46 -0.64 -11.50
C CYS A 330 16.10 -1.20 -12.90
N VAL A 331 16.86 -2.18 -13.35
CA VAL A 331 16.72 -2.78 -14.69
C VAL A 331 16.46 -4.27 -14.53
N VAL A 332 15.42 -4.78 -15.19
CA VAL A 332 15.16 -6.23 -15.23
C VAL A 332 16.25 -6.95 -16.05
N GLY A 333 16.65 -6.39 -17.19
CA GLY A 333 17.64 -6.95 -18.09
C GLY A 333 17.10 -8.14 -18.93
N GLU A 334 17.75 -8.42 -20.06
CA GLU A 334 17.28 -9.41 -21.03
C GLU A 334 17.24 -10.84 -20.45
N GLU A 335 18.29 -11.24 -19.71
CA GLU A 335 18.38 -12.56 -19.12
C GLU A 335 17.26 -12.81 -18.09
N ARG A 336 17.00 -11.84 -17.21
CA ARG A 336 15.91 -11.97 -16.22
C ARG A 336 14.55 -11.90 -16.88
N LYS A 337 14.38 -11.01 -17.85
CA LYS A 337 13.13 -10.94 -18.63
C LYS A 337 12.84 -12.27 -19.33
N LEU A 338 13.85 -12.89 -19.97
CA LEU A 338 13.74 -14.25 -20.52
C LEU A 338 13.40 -15.28 -19.44
N GLY A 339 14.03 -15.22 -18.27
CA GLY A 339 13.76 -16.13 -17.15
C GLY A 339 12.35 -15.98 -16.57
N ILE A 340 11.81 -14.76 -16.53
CA ILE A 340 10.46 -14.44 -16.02
C ILE A 340 9.38 -14.89 -17.02
N PHE A 341 9.53 -14.55 -18.30
CA PHE A 341 8.47 -14.76 -19.30
C PHE A 341 8.64 -16.07 -20.07
N GLY A 342 9.87 -16.64 -20.15
CA GLY A 342 10.20 -17.74 -21.03
C GLY A 342 10.27 -17.32 -22.51
N GLY A 343 10.84 -18.16 -23.37
CA GLY A 343 11.03 -17.83 -24.80
C GLY A 343 9.71 -17.50 -25.50
N THR A 344 8.73 -18.38 -25.42
CA THR A 344 7.38 -18.18 -26.00
C THR A 344 6.63 -17.04 -25.31
N GLY A 345 6.83 -16.83 -24.02
CA GLY A 345 6.18 -15.75 -23.25
C GLY A 345 6.64 -14.36 -23.64
N LEU A 346 7.87 -14.20 -24.17
CA LEU A 346 8.33 -12.90 -24.67
C LEU A 346 7.43 -12.39 -25.81
N ASP A 347 6.92 -13.29 -26.64
CA ASP A 347 6.09 -12.96 -27.80
C ASP A 347 4.58 -12.99 -27.51
N LEU A 348 4.14 -13.82 -26.56
CA LEU A 348 2.72 -13.98 -26.23
C LEU A 348 2.27 -13.04 -25.14
N ASP A 349 3.04 -12.92 -24.05
CA ASP A 349 2.62 -12.21 -22.86
C ASP A 349 2.53 -10.70 -23.09
N VAL A 350 1.34 -10.17 -22.85
CA VAL A 350 1.09 -8.72 -23.01
C VAL A 350 1.96 -7.89 -22.08
N ARG A 351 2.29 -8.39 -20.89
CA ARG A 351 3.13 -7.69 -19.91
C ARG A 351 4.58 -7.60 -20.40
N SER A 352 5.10 -8.65 -21.04
CA SER A 352 6.43 -8.63 -21.66
C SER A 352 6.54 -7.53 -22.73
N LYS A 353 5.48 -7.31 -23.49
CA LYS A 353 5.44 -6.34 -24.59
C LYS A 353 5.10 -4.91 -24.14
N ARG A 354 4.37 -4.76 -23.04
CA ARG A 354 3.71 -3.49 -22.68
C ARG A 354 4.22 -2.87 -21.37
N LEU A 355 4.90 -3.61 -20.51
CA LEU A 355 5.43 -3.05 -19.24
C LEU A 355 6.85 -2.49 -19.36
N PHE A 356 7.46 -2.59 -20.56
CA PHE A 356 8.85 -2.20 -20.76
C PHE A 356 8.98 -1.31 -21.97
N ASP A 357 9.90 -0.33 -21.88
CA ASP A 357 10.25 0.54 -22.98
C ASP A 357 11.71 0.99 -22.92
N ILE A 358 12.26 1.35 -24.09
CA ILE A 358 13.58 1.95 -24.22
C ILE A 358 13.37 3.45 -24.44
N PRO A 359 13.61 4.30 -23.42
CA PRO A 359 13.45 5.75 -23.59
C PRO A 359 14.35 6.31 -24.70
N SER A 360 13.91 7.38 -25.34
CA SER A 360 14.68 8.06 -26.38
C SER A 360 16.06 8.45 -25.86
N GLY A 361 17.11 8.02 -26.57
CA GLY A 361 18.51 8.26 -26.20
C GLY A 361 19.11 7.22 -25.23
N SER A 362 18.31 6.28 -24.71
CA SER A 362 18.79 5.13 -23.93
C SER A 362 19.05 3.91 -24.82
N LYS A 363 19.90 2.99 -24.33
CA LYS A 363 20.04 1.63 -24.87
C LYS A 363 19.46 0.59 -23.92
N THR A 364 18.94 1.03 -22.77
CA THR A 364 18.47 0.16 -21.68
C THR A 364 16.94 0.18 -21.64
N GLU A 365 16.36 -1.00 -21.53
CA GLU A 365 14.92 -1.18 -21.35
C GLU A 365 14.54 -1.04 -19.87
N TYR A 366 13.56 -0.19 -19.57
CA TYR A 366 13.07 0.08 -18.21
C TYR A 366 11.62 -0.30 -18.05
N VAL A 367 11.22 -0.57 -16.81
CA VAL A 367 9.82 -0.72 -16.43
C VAL A 367 9.10 0.63 -16.56
N ILE A 368 7.97 0.66 -17.29
CA ILE A 368 7.20 1.88 -17.52
C ILE A 368 5.88 1.93 -16.76
N LYS A 369 5.69 1.06 -15.80
CA LYS A 369 4.42 0.88 -15.07
C LYS A 369 3.85 2.17 -14.47
N TYR A 370 4.70 3.10 -14.08
CA TYR A 370 4.30 4.35 -13.41
C TYR A 370 4.65 5.60 -14.22
N ILE A 371 4.86 5.45 -15.52
CA ILE A 371 5.24 6.58 -16.39
C ILE A 371 4.04 7.43 -16.80
N SER A 372 2.85 6.82 -16.77
CA SER A 372 1.56 7.47 -17.02
C SER A 372 0.62 7.19 -15.85
N GLY A 373 -0.21 8.16 -15.51
CA GLY A 373 -1.08 8.09 -14.34
C GLY A 373 -0.37 8.33 -13.00
N ASN A 374 -1.16 8.49 -11.95
CA ASN A 374 -0.71 8.82 -10.60
C ASN A 374 -1.17 7.79 -9.57
N ARG A 375 -1.41 6.53 -9.97
CA ARG A 375 -1.93 5.48 -9.09
C ARG A 375 -0.95 4.32 -8.94
N ILE A 376 -0.73 3.90 -7.70
CA ILE A 376 0.02 2.70 -7.34
C ILE A 376 -0.98 1.65 -6.86
N PRO A 377 -1.02 0.42 -7.43
CA PRO A 377 -1.92 -0.62 -6.96
C PRO A 377 -1.53 -1.08 -5.55
N LEU A 378 -2.51 -1.14 -4.65
CA LEU A 378 -2.39 -1.83 -3.36
C LEU A 378 -3.01 -3.23 -3.44
N LEU A 379 -4.11 -3.35 -4.18
CA LEU A 379 -4.85 -4.58 -4.43
C LEU A 379 -5.41 -4.55 -5.85
N LYS A 380 -5.33 -5.65 -6.56
CA LYS A 380 -5.78 -5.76 -7.95
C LYS A 380 -6.49 -7.08 -8.24
N LEU A 381 -7.36 -7.08 -9.27
CA LEU A 381 -8.19 -8.21 -9.63
C LEU A 381 -7.37 -9.46 -10.00
N SER A 382 -6.25 -9.28 -10.69
CA SER A 382 -5.36 -10.40 -11.06
C SER A 382 -4.85 -11.17 -9.84
N GLU A 383 -4.59 -10.50 -8.72
CA GLU A 383 -4.22 -11.18 -7.47
C GLU A 383 -5.36 -12.05 -6.93
N MET A 384 -6.61 -11.62 -7.09
CA MET A 384 -7.75 -12.43 -6.66
C MET A 384 -7.85 -13.75 -7.42
N TYR A 385 -7.54 -13.75 -8.73
CA TYR A 385 -7.43 -14.99 -9.51
C TYR A 385 -6.30 -15.89 -9.01
N LEU A 386 -5.14 -15.32 -8.66
CA LEU A 386 -4.02 -16.08 -8.10
C LEU A 386 -4.35 -16.67 -6.73
N ILE A 387 -4.99 -15.89 -5.86
CA ILE A 387 -5.46 -16.36 -4.54
C ILE A 387 -6.50 -17.47 -4.71
N ALA A 388 -7.47 -17.30 -5.61
CA ALA A 388 -8.50 -18.30 -5.85
C ALA A 388 -7.90 -19.62 -6.38
N ALA A 389 -6.94 -19.54 -7.33
CA ALA A 389 -6.24 -20.71 -7.83
C ALA A 389 -5.46 -21.46 -6.74
N GLU A 390 -4.74 -20.71 -5.89
CA GLU A 390 -3.95 -21.29 -4.81
C GLU A 390 -4.84 -21.90 -3.72
N ALA A 391 -5.86 -21.16 -3.30
CA ALA A 391 -6.73 -21.55 -2.19
C ALA A 391 -7.63 -22.74 -2.53
N SER A 392 -8.09 -22.84 -3.78
CA SER A 392 -8.93 -23.94 -4.24
C SER A 392 -8.15 -25.14 -4.79
N GLY A 393 -6.89 -24.95 -5.21
CA GLY A 393 -6.16 -25.91 -6.01
C GLY A 393 -6.66 -26.02 -7.45
N ASP A 394 -7.54 -25.13 -7.90
CA ASP A 394 -8.15 -25.18 -9.23
C ASP A 394 -7.36 -24.33 -10.24
N ILE A 395 -6.67 -25.00 -11.14
CA ILE A 395 -5.84 -24.37 -12.17
C ILE A 395 -6.65 -23.47 -13.13
N ARG A 396 -7.98 -23.65 -13.21
CA ARG A 396 -8.83 -22.86 -14.12
C ARG A 396 -8.83 -21.37 -13.81
N PHE A 397 -8.71 -20.98 -12.53
CA PHE A 397 -8.54 -19.56 -12.16
C PHE A 397 -7.25 -18.99 -12.75
N LEU A 398 -6.15 -19.72 -12.65
CA LEU A 398 -4.87 -19.33 -13.23
C LEU A 398 -4.93 -19.25 -14.76
N GLU A 399 -5.54 -20.24 -15.41
CA GLU A 399 -5.71 -20.24 -16.87
C GLU A 399 -6.58 -19.09 -17.36
N THR A 400 -7.63 -18.73 -16.62
CA THR A 400 -8.47 -17.56 -16.90
C THR A 400 -7.62 -16.29 -16.89
N LEU A 401 -6.81 -16.08 -15.86
CA LEU A 401 -5.90 -14.94 -15.79
C LEU A 401 -4.90 -14.93 -16.94
N ARG A 402 -4.28 -16.08 -17.23
CA ARG A 402 -3.33 -16.26 -18.33
C ARG A 402 -3.98 -15.94 -19.68
N GLY A 403 -5.23 -16.31 -19.87
CA GLY A 403 -6.02 -15.94 -21.05
C GLY A 403 -6.05 -14.43 -21.29
N PHE A 404 -6.28 -13.65 -20.24
CA PHE A 404 -6.23 -12.18 -20.31
C PHE A 404 -4.80 -11.62 -20.54
N ARG A 405 -3.78 -12.40 -20.26
CA ARG A 405 -2.37 -12.02 -20.45
C ARG A 405 -1.77 -12.44 -21.79
N GLY A 406 -2.62 -12.90 -22.74
CA GLY A 406 -2.20 -13.27 -24.09
C GLY A 406 -2.02 -14.75 -24.34
N TYR A 407 -2.34 -15.61 -23.38
CA TYR A 407 -2.23 -17.07 -23.51
C TYR A 407 -3.54 -17.76 -23.88
N ALA A 408 -4.56 -17.01 -24.34
CA ALA A 408 -5.77 -17.61 -24.89
C ALA A 408 -5.41 -18.56 -26.05
N GLY A 409 -5.81 -19.82 -25.95
CA GLY A 409 -5.41 -20.86 -26.91
C GLY A 409 -4.06 -21.53 -26.66
N ASN A 410 -3.34 -21.14 -25.63
CA ASN A 410 -2.09 -21.77 -25.17
C ASN A 410 -2.24 -22.23 -23.70
N PRO A 411 -3.07 -23.24 -23.42
CA PRO A 411 -3.31 -23.72 -22.07
C PRO A 411 -2.05 -24.36 -21.48
N LEU A 412 -2.01 -24.44 -20.17
CA LEU A 412 -0.97 -25.19 -19.47
C LEU A 412 -1.09 -26.69 -19.79
N PRO A 413 0.03 -27.45 -19.77
CA PRO A 413 -0.03 -28.88 -19.84
C PRO A 413 -0.94 -29.48 -18.78
N ALA A 414 -1.59 -30.61 -19.11
CA ALA A 414 -2.52 -31.28 -18.18
C ALA A 414 -1.87 -31.74 -16.88
N ASP A 415 -0.56 -31.94 -16.89
CA ASP A 415 0.28 -32.33 -15.75
C ASP A 415 1.04 -31.16 -15.13
N ALA A 416 0.67 -29.92 -15.47
CA ALA A 416 1.31 -28.71 -14.95
C ALA A 416 1.24 -28.66 -13.42
N ASN A 417 2.37 -28.37 -12.80
CA ASN A 417 2.43 -28.17 -11.36
C ASN A 417 1.89 -26.77 -11.01
N LEU A 418 0.71 -26.73 -10.40
CA LEU A 418 0.03 -25.47 -10.06
C LEU A 418 0.91 -24.53 -9.21
N SER A 419 1.63 -25.07 -8.23
CA SER A 419 2.48 -24.26 -7.34
C SER A 419 3.62 -23.57 -8.10
N GLU A 420 4.23 -24.28 -9.05
CA GLU A 420 5.30 -23.75 -9.91
C GLU A 420 4.73 -22.72 -10.91
N GLU A 421 3.58 -23.00 -11.51
CA GLU A 421 2.94 -22.06 -12.44
C GLU A 421 2.45 -20.79 -11.73
N LEU A 422 1.92 -20.91 -10.49
CA LEU A 422 1.62 -19.77 -9.65
C LEU A 422 2.87 -18.93 -9.36
N ARG A 423 3.99 -19.54 -8.99
CA ARG A 423 5.25 -18.83 -8.77
C ARG A 423 5.66 -18.01 -10.00
N LYS A 424 5.60 -18.62 -11.19
CA LYS A 424 5.91 -17.93 -12.46
C LYS A 424 4.95 -16.77 -12.72
N GLU A 425 3.67 -16.96 -12.40
CA GLU A 425 2.67 -15.93 -12.63
C GLU A 425 2.80 -14.77 -11.64
N TYR A 426 3.09 -15.02 -10.36
CA TYR A 426 3.45 -13.99 -9.39
C TYR A 426 4.66 -13.16 -9.83
N GLN A 427 5.69 -13.77 -10.41
CA GLN A 427 6.85 -13.06 -10.93
C GLN A 427 6.49 -12.07 -12.04
N LYS A 428 5.59 -12.44 -12.95
CA LYS A 428 5.15 -11.59 -14.06
C LYS A 428 4.21 -10.49 -13.61
N GLU A 429 3.31 -10.82 -12.68
CA GLU A 429 2.22 -9.94 -12.30
C GLU A 429 2.66 -8.82 -11.36
N PHE A 430 3.62 -9.08 -10.48
CA PHE A 430 4.01 -8.15 -9.43
C PHE A 430 5.32 -7.39 -9.67
N ILE A 431 5.79 -7.31 -10.93
CA ILE A 431 6.94 -6.47 -11.29
C ILE A 431 6.68 -5.03 -10.83
N ALA A 432 7.60 -4.47 -10.06
CA ALA A 432 7.56 -3.12 -9.49
C ALA A 432 6.39 -2.87 -8.50
N GLU A 433 5.88 -3.91 -7.82
CA GLU A 433 4.80 -3.77 -6.83
C GLU A 433 5.18 -4.21 -5.41
N GLY A 434 6.39 -4.74 -5.19
CA GLY A 434 6.89 -5.17 -3.89
C GLY A 434 6.18 -6.39 -3.27
N GLN A 435 5.30 -7.09 -4.01
CA GLN A 435 4.54 -8.21 -3.46
C GLN A 435 5.23 -9.57 -3.64
N LEU A 436 6.13 -9.68 -4.60
CA LEU A 436 6.80 -10.93 -4.93
C LEU A 436 7.71 -11.43 -3.80
N PHE A 437 8.41 -10.55 -3.10
CA PHE A 437 9.20 -10.91 -1.92
C PHE A 437 8.34 -11.53 -0.82
N TYR A 438 7.17 -10.96 -0.57
CA TYR A 438 6.22 -11.49 0.41
C TYR A 438 5.60 -12.82 -0.02
N PHE A 439 5.41 -13.05 -1.32
CA PHE A 439 5.02 -14.35 -1.84
C PHE A 439 6.06 -15.41 -1.53
N TYR A 440 7.34 -15.18 -1.84
CA TYR A 440 8.43 -16.11 -1.54
C TYR A 440 8.54 -16.42 -0.04
N LYS A 441 8.44 -15.38 0.80
CA LYS A 441 8.44 -15.51 2.26
C LYS A 441 7.26 -16.35 2.77
N ARG A 442 6.05 -16.07 2.27
CA ARG A 442 4.84 -16.79 2.67
C ARG A 442 4.93 -18.27 2.31
N GLN A 443 5.47 -18.58 1.12
CA GLN A 443 5.70 -19.95 0.68
C GLN A 443 6.86 -20.63 1.42
N ASN A 444 7.63 -19.88 2.20
CA ASN A 444 8.85 -20.37 2.86
C ASN A 444 9.85 -20.98 1.88
N MET A 445 10.05 -20.31 0.74
CA MET A 445 10.94 -20.80 -0.33
C MET A 445 12.40 -20.70 0.12
N ILE A 446 13.14 -21.81 0.05
CA ILE A 446 14.56 -21.87 0.39
C ILE A 446 15.42 -21.36 -0.78
N THR A 447 14.95 -21.55 -2.00
CA THR A 447 15.58 -21.05 -3.23
C THR A 447 14.59 -20.22 -4.01
N ILE A 448 15.03 -19.06 -4.47
CA ILE A 448 14.25 -18.17 -5.33
C ILE A 448 15.03 -17.90 -6.63
N PRO A 449 14.36 -17.52 -7.72
CA PRO A 449 15.04 -17.23 -8.98
C PRO A 449 16.05 -16.09 -8.87
N PHE A 450 17.07 -16.14 -9.71
CA PHE A 450 18.07 -15.08 -9.95
C PHE A 450 19.01 -14.74 -8.79
N THR A 451 19.10 -15.60 -7.78
CA THR A 451 20.12 -15.50 -6.74
C THR A 451 20.65 -16.88 -6.37
N ALA A 452 21.92 -16.95 -6.02
CA ALA A 452 22.56 -18.14 -5.45
C ALA A 452 22.40 -18.19 -3.91
N GLN A 453 21.82 -17.16 -3.30
CA GLN A 453 21.62 -17.08 -1.86
C GLN A 453 20.56 -18.09 -1.42
N THR A 454 20.87 -18.85 -0.36
CA THR A 454 19.88 -19.69 0.31
C THR A 454 19.00 -18.81 1.20
N MET A 455 17.72 -18.78 0.90
CA MET A 455 16.75 -18.03 1.68
C MET A 455 16.45 -18.72 3.01
N ASN A 456 16.40 -17.95 4.05
CA ASN A 456 16.12 -18.42 5.41
C ASN A 456 15.41 -17.32 6.22
N ARG A 457 15.19 -17.57 7.51
CA ARG A 457 14.53 -16.61 8.38
C ARG A 457 15.23 -15.24 8.41
N ALA A 458 16.56 -15.20 8.45
CA ALA A 458 17.32 -13.95 8.54
C ALA A 458 17.26 -13.13 7.22
N THR A 459 17.07 -13.80 6.07
CA THR A 459 16.88 -13.11 4.79
C THR A 459 15.44 -12.60 4.61
N TYR A 460 14.45 -13.28 5.22
CA TYR A 460 13.03 -12.94 5.06
C TYR A 460 12.48 -12.00 6.13
N VAL A 461 13.09 -11.92 7.31
CA VAL A 461 12.60 -11.11 8.43
C VAL A 461 13.54 -9.93 8.63
N PHE A 462 13.01 -8.73 8.47
CA PHE A 462 13.77 -7.51 8.73
C PHE A 462 14.18 -7.41 10.20
N PRO A 463 15.38 -6.92 10.51
CA PRO A 463 15.77 -6.65 11.89
C PRO A 463 14.81 -5.62 12.52
N MET A 464 14.56 -5.78 13.81
CA MET A 464 13.85 -4.75 14.58
C MET A 464 14.73 -3.51 14.69
N PRO A 465 14.17 -2.29 14.56
CA PRO A 465 14.90 -1.06 14.80
C PRO A 465 15.53 -1.02 16.19
N ASP A 466 16.72 -0.44 16.32
CA ASP A 466 17.44 -0.35 17.59
C ASP A 466 16.61 0.34 18.68
N ASN A 467 15.88 1.38 18.33
CA ASN A 467 14.97 2.07 19.24
C ASN A 467 13.88 1.15 19.81
N GLU A 468 13.36 0.22 19.01
CA GLU A 468 12.38 -0.76 19.49
C GLU A 468 13.02 -1.80 20.40
N LEU A 469 14.26 -2.20 20.14
CA LEU A 469 15.00 -3.11 21.02
C LEU A 469 15.33 -2.46 22.36
N GLU A 470 15.64 -1.16 22.37
CA GLU A 470 16.02 -0.42 23.58
C GLU A 470 14.80 0.02 24.41
N PHE A 471 13.75 0.53 23.77
CA PHE A 471 12.62 1.18 24.45
C PHE A 471 11.29 0.41 24.32
N GLY A 472 11.17 -0.49 23.35
CA GLY A 472 9.94 -1.22 23.05
C GLY A 472 9.61 -2.37 24.00
N ASN A 473 10.45 -2.64 25.02
CA ASN A 473 10.30 -3.78 25.95
C ASN A 473 10.18 -5.13 25.20
N ILE A 474 10.92 -5.26 24.12
CA ILE A 474 10.93 -6.43 23.23
C ILE A 474 11.97 -7.41 23.79
N GLN A 475 11.55 -8.26 24.72
CA GLN A 475 12.33 -9.42 25.18
C GLN A 475 11.94 -10.69 24.40
#